data_9e7269101ce78b074229f6da2ed64421
#
_entry.id   9e7269101ce78b074229f6da2ed64421
#
_cell.length_a   1.000
_cell.length_b   1.000
_cell.length_c   1.000
_cell.angle_alpha   90.00
_cell.angle_beta   90.00
_cell.angle_gamma   90.00
#
_symmetry.space_group_name_H-M   'P 1'
#
loop_
_entity.id
_entity.type
_entity.pdbx_description
1 polymer ?
#
loop_
_entity_poly.entity_id
_entity_poly.type
_entity_poly.pdbx_seq_one_letter_code
_entity_poly.pdbx_strand_id
1 'polypeptide(L)'
;AQAKEEFPPYTYPSLNLFNAAKPEDERGAAAEMKKNADILVNTLDSFGVKTHILDICRGPSVTRYELQPQAGIKVSRITSLSDDIALNLATAGVRIEAPIPGKPAVGIEVPNKIRSTVSIRGVFESQNYINMRSPLTMALGKDIAGTAQVADLCKMPHLLIAGSTGSGKSVCVNSIIISFLFRSGPEDVKL
;
A
#
# COMPACT_ATOMS: atom_id res chain seq x y z
N ALA A 1 44.93 -8.36 -29.54
CA ALA A 1 44.54 -8.36 -28.14
C ALA A 1 43.86 -7.02 -27.87
N GLN A 2 42.53 -6.99 -27.68
CA GLN A 2 41.83 -5.81 -27.23
C GLN A 2 42.20 -5.60 -25.77
N ALA A 3 42.73 -4.42 -25.43
CA ALA A 3 42.96 -4.02 -24.06
C ALA A 3 41.62 -4.07 -23.32
N LYS A 4 41.53 -4.84 -22.23
CA LYS A 4 40.41 -4.74 -21.31
C LYS A 4 40.45 -3.33 -20.74
N GLU A 5 39.46 -2.51 -21.06
CA GLU A 5 39.23 -1.26 -20.34
C GLU A 5 38.98 -1.63 -18.87
N GLU A 6 39.91 -1.33 -17.98
CA GLU A 6 39.72 -1.45 -16.54
C GLU A 6 38.87 -0.28 -16.10
N PHE A 7 37.57 -0.53 -15.92
CA PHE A 7 36.67 0.42 -15.31
C PHE A 7 36.97 0.52 -13.79
N PRO A 8 36.87 1.71 -13.20
CA PRO A 8 36.99 1.86 -11.74
C PRO A 8 35.91 1.02 -11.04
N PRO A 9 36.17 0.57 -9.79
CA PRO A 9 35.20 -0.22 -9.05
C PRO A 9 33.87 0.53 -8.93
N TYR A 10 32.77 -0.16 -9.22
CA TYR A 10 31.43 0.42 -9.18
C TYR A 10 31.06 0.88 -7.78
N THR A 11 30.61 2.11 -7.65
CA THR A 11 30.13 2.68 -6.38
C THR A 11 28.60 2.72 -6.38
N TYR A 12 27.97 2.00 -5.44
CA TYR A 12 26.53 1.98 -5.34
C TYR A 12 25.97 3.37 -4.95
N PRO A 13 24.81 3.75 -5.51
CA PRO A 13 24.16 5.01 -5.18
C PRO A 13 23.84 5.10 -3.68
N SER A 14 24.02 6.28 -3.08
CA SER A 14 23.66 6.52 -1.68
C SER A 14 22.17 6.82 -1.54
N LEU A 15 21.55 6.35 -0.45
CA LEU A 15 20.17 6.70 -0.09
C LEU A 15 19.94 8.21 0.11
N ASN A 16 21.03 8.96 0.34
CA ASN A 16 20.97 10.43 0.46
C ASN A 16 20.59 11.15 -0.84
N LEU A 17 20.58 10.45 -1.98
CA LEU A 17 20.06 10.99 -3.24
C LEU A 17 18.53 11.14 -3.22
N PHE A 18 17.84 10.50 -2.29
CA PHE A 18 16.40 10.61 -2.14
C PHE A 18 16.02 11.50 -0.96
N ASN A 19 14.93 12.23 -1.12
CA ASN A 19 14.33 12.98 -0.03
C ASN A 19 13.86 12.02 1.07
N ALA A 20 14.05 12.42 2.32
CA ALA A 20 13.46 11.73 3.46
C ALA A 20 11.93 11.75 3.35
N ALA A 21 11.28 10.71 3.88
CA ALA A 21 9.83 10.69 3.99
C ALA A 21 9.38 11.90 4.83
N LYS A 22 8.37 12.63 4.35
CA LYS A 22 7.77 13.71 5.14
C LYS A 22 7.03 13.09 6.32
N PRO A 23 7.13 13.68 7.53
CA PRO A 23 6.33 13.23 8.66
C PRO A 23 4.84 13.40 8.33
N GLU A 24 4.05 12.40 8.66
CA GLU A 24 2.60 12.47 8.51
C GLU A 24 1.99 13.33 9.62
N ASP A 25 0.89 14.02 9.34
CA ASP A 25 0.08 14.68 10.36
C ASP A 25 -0.73 13.63 11.15
N GLU A 26 -0.06 13.02 12.14
CA GLU A 26 -0.66 11.96 12.95
C GLU A 26 -1.89 12.41 13.73
N ARG A 27 -1.95 13.69 14.15
CA ARG A 27 -3.07 14.21 14.95
C ARG A 27 -4.34 14.37 14.10
N GLY A 28 -4.20 14.97 12.93
CA GLY A 28 -5.31 15.10 11.99
C GLY A 28 -5.81 13.74 11.51
N ALA A 29 -4.88 12.82 11.26
CA ALA A 29 -5.19 11.45 10.87
C ALA A 29 -5.97 10.68 11.94
N ALA A 30 -5.55 10.75 13.21
CA ALA A 30 -6.23 10.06 14.31
C ALA A 30 -7.66 10.59 14.52
N ALA A 31 -7.86 11.91 14.43
CA ALA A 31 -9.19 12.51 14.53
C ALA A 31 -10.11 12.06 13.38
N GLU A 32 -9.59 12.01 12.15
CA GLU A 32 -10.33 11.52 10.99
C GLU A 32 -10.72 10.04 11.15
N MET A 33 -9.77 9.19 11.55
CA MET A 33 -10.02 7.76 11.78
C MET A 33 -11.15 7.54 12.80
N LYS A 34 -11.10 8.23 13.93
CA LYS A 34 -12.14 8.13 14.96
C LYS A 34 -13.50 8.59 14.45
N LYS A 35 -13.56 9.75 13.80
CA LYS A 35 -14.80 10.27 13.22
C LYS A 35 -15.42 9.31 12.21
N ASN A 36 -14.62 8.76 11.30
CA ASN A 36 -15.12 7.82 10.31
C ASN A 36 -15.56 6.50 10.93
N ALA A 37 -14.89 6.04 12.00
CA ALA A 37 -15.27 4.87 12.77
C ALA A 37 -16.68 5.04 13.37
N ASP A 38 -16.94 6.18 14.01
CA ASP A 38 -18.25 6.50 14.60
C ASP A 38 -19.34 6.56 13.52
N ILE A 39 -19.06 7.20 12.37
CA ILE A 39 -20.00 7.25 11.24
C ILE A 39 -20.32 5.85 10.72
N LEU A 40 -19.30 4.99 10.52
CA LEU A 40 -19.49 3.63 10.04
C LEU A 40 -20.41 2.81 10.95
N VAL A 41 -20.12 2.80 12.26
CA VAL A 41 -20.91 2.06 13.24
C VAL A 41 -22.35 2.57 13.27
N ASN A 42 -22.54 3.89 13.33
CA ASN A 42 -23.86 4.51 13.37
C ASN A 42 -24.66 4.26 12.08
N THR A 43 -24.00 4.33 10.92
CA THR A 43 -24.64 4.04 9.63
C THR A 43 -25.13 2.60 9.59
N LEU A 44 -24.26 1.63 9.92
CA LEU A 44 -24.63 0.22 9.93
C LEU A 44 -25.75 -0.07 10.95
N ASP A 45 -25.69 0.54 12.15
CA ASP A 45 -26.74 0.37 13.17
C ASP A 45 -28.09 0.92 12.71
N SER A 46 -28.13 2.05 11.99
CA SER A 46 -29.36 2.63 11.43
C SER A 46 -30.07 1.70 10.43
N PHE A 47 -29.31 0.83 9.76
CA PHE A 47 -29.84 -0.23 8.89
C PHE A 47 -30.06 -1.57 9.63
N GLY A 48 -29.98 -1.56 10.97
CA GLY A 48 -30.17 -2.73 11.83
C GLY A 48 -29.02 -3.75 11.72
N VAL A 49 -27.83 -3.30 11.33
CA VAL A 49 -26.59 -4.10 11.26
C VAL A 49 -25.70 -3.71 12.42
N LYS A 50 -25.87 -4.36 13.57
CA LYS A 50 -25.03 -4.11 14.75
C LYS A 50 -23.63 -4.67 14.53
N THR A 51 -22.64 -3.80 14.68
CA THR A 51 -21.22 -4.13 14.51
C THR A 51 -20.38 -3.46 15.59
N HIS A 52 -19.19 -3.98 15.83
CA HIS A 52 -18.15 -3.28 16.61
C HIS A 52 -16.83 -3.31 15.87
N ILE A 53 -16.02 -2.28 16.07
CA ILE A 53 -14.71 -2.16 15.46
C ILE A 53 -13.73 -3.05 16.22
N LEU A 54 -13.03 -3.92 15.50
CA LEU A 54 -11.94 -4.73 16.02
C LEU A 54 -10.60 -4.03 15.88
N ASP A 55 -10.35 -3.41 14.71
CA ASP A 55 -9.08 -2.79 14.39
C ASP A 55 -9.26 -1.70 13.33
N ILE A 56 -8.30 -0.76 13.28
CA ILE A 56 -8.25 0.31 12.28
C ILE A 56 -6.81 0.38 11.75
N CYS A 57 -6.63 0.04 10.48
CA CYS A 57 -5.34 0.08 9.81
C CYS A 57 -5.31 1.26 8.82
N ARG A 58 -4.45 2.26 9.08
CA ARG A 58 -4.25 3.38 8.16
C ARG A 58 -3.12 3.08 7.18
N GLY A 59 -3.46 3.05 5.91
CA GLY A 59 -2.50 3.00 4.81
C GLY A 59 -2.28 4.38 4.15
N PRO A 60 -1.43 4.45 3.12
CA PRO A 60 -1.12 5.71 2.45
C PRO A 60 -2.31 6.37 1.75
N SER A 61 -3.20 5.58 1.18
CA SER A 61 -4.31 6.06 0.35
C SER A 61 -5.68 5.76 0.93
N VAL A 62 -5.80 4.71 1.74
CA VAL A 62 -7.05 4.25 2.34
C VAL A 62 -6.83 3.89 3.79
N THR A 63 -7.89 4.00 4.60
CA THR A 63 -7.94 3.46 5.96
C THR A 63 -8.91 2.29 5.96
N ARG A 64 -8.47 1.15 6.46
CA ARG A 64 -9.27 -0.06 6.61
C ARG A 64 -9.82 -0.12 8.03
N TYR A 65 -11.13 -0.24 8.13
CA TYR A 65 -11.86 -0.49 9.37
C TYR A 65 -12.27 -1.95 9.40
N GLU A 66 -11.78 -2.70 10.36
CA GLU A 66 -12.15 -4.10 10.56
C GLU A 66 -13.30 -4.16 11.56
N LEU A 67 -14.46 -4.62 11.10
CA LEU A 67 -15.68 -4.70 11.91
C LEU A 67 -16.11 -6.14 12.09
N GLN A 68 -16.56 -6.46 13.29
CA GLN A 68 -17.21 -7.73 13.59
C GLN A 68 -18.72 -7.52 13.67
N PRO A 69 -19.48 -8.15 12.76
CA PRO A 69 -20.94 -8.16 12.87
C PRO A 69 -21.41 -9.01 14.03
N GLN A 70 -22.54 -8.64 14.61
CA GLN A 70 -23.21 -9.47 15.63
C GLN A 70 -23.64 -10.83 15.03
N ALA A 71 -23.67 -11.85 15.87
CA ALA A 71 -24.09 -13.19 15.45
C ALA A 71 -25.47 -13.16 14.77
N GLY A 72 -25.62 -13.89 13.67
CA GLY A 72 -26.86 -13.93 12.89
C GLY A 72 -26.99 -12.88 11.78
N ILE A 73 -26.09 -11.91 11.69
CA ILE A 73 -26.08 -10.92 10.61
C ILE A 73 -25.43 -11.54 9.38
N LYS A 74 -26.16 -11.56 8.26
CA LYS A 74 -25.62 -12.02 6.96
C LYS A 74 -24.64 -10.99 6.40
N VAL A 75 -23.50 -11.46 5.92
CA VAL A 75 -22.43 -10.64 5.30
C VAL A 75 -22.97 -9.82 4.12
N SER A 76 -23.84 -10.42 3.28
CA SER A 76 -24.48 -9.75 2.14
C SER A 76 -25.26 -8.48 2.53
N ARG A 77 -25.73 -8.42 3.77
CA ARG A 77 -26.43 -7.24 4.28
C ARG A 77 -25.50 -6.05 4.48
N ILE A 78 -24.23 -6.32 4.78
CA ILE A 78 -23.19 -5.28 4.91
C ILE A 78 -22.70 -4.86 3.52
N THR A 79 -22.42 -5.82 2.64
CA THR A 79 -21.92 -5.51 1.29
C THR A 79 -22.91 -4.74 0.43
N SER A 80 -24.21 -4.91 0.64
CA SER A 80 -25.24 -4.15 -0.07
C SER A 80 -25.36 -2.68 0.37
N LEU A 81 -24.76 -2.30 1.51
CA LEU A 81 -24.78 -0.94 2.04
C LEU A 81 -23.58 -0.09 1.61
N SER A 82 -22.78 -0.55 0.62
CA SER A 82 -21.57 0.18 0.19
C SER A 82 -21.85 1.63 -0.21
N ASP A 83 -22.94 1.87 -0.93
CA ASP A 83 -23.30 3.20 -1.41
C ASP A 83 -23.83 4.10 -0.29
N ASP A 84 -24.63 3.53 0.61
CA ASP A 84 -25.13 4.22 1.79
C ASP A 84 -23.98 4.63 2.74
N ILE A 85 -23.01 3.74 2.92
CA ILE A 85 -21.82 4.02 3.71
C ILE A 85 -20.99 5.13 3.04
N ALA A 86 -20.78 5.06 1.72
CA ALA A 86 -20.03 6.07 0.99
C ALA A 86 -20.70 7.45 1.07
N LEU A 87 -22.04 7.48 0.98
CA LEU A 87 -22.84 8.71 1.12
C LEU A 87 -22.65 9.33 2.51
N ASN A 88 -22.79 8.55 3.58
CA ASN A 88 -22.67 9.05 4.95
C ASN A 88 -21.25 9.51 5.29
N LEU A 89 -20.22 8.88 4.71
CA LEU A 89 -18.83 9.28 4.84
C LEU A 89 -18.44 10.45 3.92
N ALA A 90 -19.33 10.86 3.01
CA ALA A 90 -19.08 11.85 1.97
C ALA A 90 -17.82 11.51 1.14
N THR A 91 -17.71 10.25 0.68
CA THR A 91 -16.61 9.75 -0.16
C THR A 91 -17.13 9.31 -1.52
N ALA A 92 -16.22 9.23 -2.51
CA ALA A 92 -16.58 8.78 -3.87
C ALA A 92 -16.99 7.29 -3.92
N GLY A 93 -16.67 6.52 -2.89
CA GLY A 93 -16.99 5.11 -2.75
C GLY A 93 -16.19 4.47 -1.64
N VAL A 94 -16.62 3.31 -1.19
CA VAL A 94 -15.89 2.44 -0.26
C VAL A 94 -15.74 1.05 -0.87
N ARG A 95 -14.69 0.33 -0.49
CA ARG A 95 -14.53 -1.08 -0.84
C ARG A 95 -14.78 -1.94 0.38
N ILE A 96 -15.63 -2.96 0.22
CA ILE A 96 -15.94 -3.89 1.31
C ILE A 96 -15.32 -5.24 0.98
N GLU A 97 -14.46 -5.74 1.85
CA GLU A 97 -13.89 -7.09 1.81
C GLU A 97 -14.55 -7.94 2.88
N ALA A 98 -15.35 -8.90 2.46
CA ALA A 98 -16.17 -9.66 3.37
C ALA A 98 -16.31 -11.13 2.94
N PRO A 99 -15.77 -12.09 3.72
CA PRO A 99 -14.99 -11.89 4.94
C PRO A 99 -13.54 -11.48 4.67
N ILE A 100 -12.85 -10.97 5.71
CA ILE A 100 -11.39 -10.80 5.67
C ILE A 100 -10.76 -12.19 5.76
N PRO A 101 -9.81 -12.57 4.87
CA PRO A 101 -9.13 -13.84 4.94
C PRO A 101 -8.47 -14.08 6.31
N GLY A 102 -8.82 -15.21 6.94
CA GLY A 102 -8.25 -15.60 8.23
C GLY A 102 -8.82 -14.88 9.46
N LYS A 103 -9.82 -13.98 9.31
CA LYS A 103 -10.47 -13.26 10.41
C LYS A 103 -11.99 -13.36 10.33
N PRO A 104 -12.71 -13.50 11.46
CA PRO A 104 -14.18 -13.43 11.50
C PRO A 104 -14.66 -11.97 11.46
N ALA A 105 -14.22 -11.21 10.48
CA ALA A 105 -14.44 -9.77 10.36
C ALA A 105 -14.72 -9.35 8.91
N VAL A 106 -15.30 -8.16 8.78
CA VAL A 106 -15.51 -7.47 7.51
C VAL A 106 -14.62 -6.23 7.49
N GLY A 107 -13.86 -6.05 6.42
CA GLY A 107 -13.03 -4.87 6.18
C GLY A 107 -13.77 -3.85 5.32
N ILE A 108 -13.85 -2.60 5.80
CA ILE A 108 -14.34 -1.47 5.02
C ILE A 108 -13.19 -0.52 4.78
N GLU A 109 -12.79 -0.39 3.51
CA GLU A 109 -11.72 0.50 3.08
C GLU A 109 -12.32 1.85 2.67
N VAL A 110 -11.92 2.89 3.40
CA VAL A 110 -12.37 4.27 3.19
C VAL A 110 -11.21 5.09 2.64
N PRO A 111 -11.36 5.79 1.50
CA PRO A 111 -10.32 6.67 0.98
C PRO A 111 -9.94 7.76 1.99
N ASN A 112 -8.64 7.95 2.20
CA ASN A 112 -8.14 9.03 3.04
C ASN A 112 -8.37 10.38 2.36
N LYS A 113 -8.81 11.39 3.11
CA LYS A 113 -8.95 12.77 2.60
C LYS A 113 -7.60 13.33 2.18
N ILE A 114 -6.58 13.08 2.99
CA ILE A 114 -5.19 13.43 2.70
C ILE A 114 -4.43 12.14 2.46
N ARG A 115 -3.98 11.93 1.22
CA ARG A 115 -3.16 10.79 0.83
C ARG A 115 -1.71 11.06 1.19
N SER A 116 -1.05 10.08 1.81
CA SER A 116 0.38 10.14 2.09
C SER A 116 1.19 9.70 0.88
N THR A 117 2.25 10.43 0.57
CA THR A 117 3.18 10.04 -0.49
C THR A 117 4.06 8.88 0.00
N VAL A 118 4.09 7.79 -0.74
CA VAL A 118 5.01 6.68 -0.47
C VAL A 118 6.38 7.03 -1.02
N SER A 119 7.37 7.20 -0.13
CA SER A 119 8.76 7.44 -0.49
C SER A 119 9.44 6.12 -0.85
N ILE A 120 10.14 6.07 -1.98
CA ILE A 120 10.98 4.92 -2.37
C ILE A 120 12.08 4.68 -1.33
N ARG A 121 12.66 5.74 -0.75
CA ARG A 121 13.64 5.65 0.33
C ARG A 121 13.09 4.85 1.51
N GLY A 122 11.87 5.13 1.95
CA GLY A 122 11.25 4.39 3.05
C GLY A 122 10.99 2.92 2.74
N VAL A 123 10.83 2.54 1.46
CA VAL A 123 10.78 1.13 1.07
C VAL A 123 12.17 0.50 1.10
N PHE A 124 13.22 1.19 0.62
CA PHE A 124 14.59 0.69 0.65
C PHE A 124 15.13 0.51 2.08
N GLU A 125 14.72 1.37 3.02
CA GLU A 125 15.08 1.28 4.44
C GLU A 125 14.27 0.20 5.19
N SER A 126 13.23 -0.39 4.57
CA SER A 126 12.40 -1.42 5.22
C SER A 126 13.12 -2.76 5.34
N GLN A 127 12.79 -3.51 6.42
CA GLN A 127 13.33 -4.86 6.61
C GLN A 127 12.97 -5.80 5.46
N ASN A 128 11.79 -5.62 4.85
CA ASN A 128 11.36 -6.43 3.70
C ASN A 128 12.30 -6.27 2.52
N TYR A 129 12.76 -5.05 2.23
CA TYR A 129 13.71 -4.81 1.14
C TYR A 129 15.13 -5.26 1.51
N ILE A 130 15.59 -4.97 2.73
CA ILE A 130 16.95 -5.31 3.20
C ILE A 130 17.16 -6.83 3.21
N ASN A 131 16.15 -7.59 3.63
CA ASN A 131 16.23 -9.05 3.73
C ASN A 131 16.20 -9.77 2.37
N MET A 132 15.76 -9.11 1.31
CA MET A 132 15.82 -9.67 -0.05
C MET A 132 17.27 -9.72 -0.53
N ARG A 133 17.67 -10.84 -1.16
CA ARG A 133 19.04 -11.05 -1.65
C ARG A 133 19.16 -11.04 -3.17
N SER A 134 18.04 -11.02 -3.87
CA SER A 134 18.02 -11.05 -5.33
C SER A 134 18.56 -9.76 -5.95
N PRO A 135 19.38 -9.83 -7.01
CA PRO A 135 19.84 -8.65 -7.76
C PRO A 135 18.68 -7.92 -8.45
N LEU A 136 17.58 -8.61 -8.75
CA LEU A 136 16.38 -8.03 -9.38
C LEU A 136 15.23 -7.82 -8.37
N THR A 137 15.58 -7.40 -7.14
CA THR A 137 14.58 -7.00 -6.13
C THR A 137 13.96 -5.66 -6.52
N MET A 138 12.64 -5.61 -6.54
CA MET A 138 11.83 -4.43 -6.87
C MET A 138 11.15 -3.87 -5.63
N ALA A 139 11.29 -2.57 -5.39
CA ALA A 139 10.47 -1.83 -4.42
C ALA A 139 9.14 -1.43 -5.09
N LEU A 140 8.03 -2.02 -4.65
CA LEU A 140 6.71 -1.79 -5.24
C LEU A 140 5.93 -0.67 -4.55
N GLY A 141 6.18 -0.43 -3.26
CA GLY A 141 5.48 0.58 -2.47
C GLY A 141 5.06 0.08 -1.10
N LYS A 142 3.88 0.49 -0.64
CA LYS A 142 3.27 0.03 0.61
C LYS A 142 1.88 -0.52 0.35
N ASP A 143 1.49 -1.53 1.11
CA ASP A 143 0.13 -2.06 1.10
C ASP A 143 -0.85 -1.16 1.88
N ILE A 144 -2.10 -1.61 1.98
CA ILE A 144 -3.16 -0.89 2.72
C ILE A 144 -2.91 -0.81 4.23
N ALA A 145 -2.01 -1.64 4.78
CA ALA A 145 -1.58 -1.59 6.18
C ALA A 145 -0.33 -0.72 6.38
N GLY A 146 0.21 -0.13 5.30
CA GLY A 146 1.42 0.68 5.34
C GLY A 146 2.72 -0.13 5.32
N THR A 147 2.64 -1.45 5.17
CA THR A 147 3.81 -2.35 5.11
C THR A 147 4.48 -2.27 3.75
N ALA A 148 5.80 -2.13 3.74
CA ALA A 148 6.57 -2.09 2.49
C ALA A 148 6.46 -3.40 1.72
N GLN A 149 6.07 -3.31 0.44
CA GLN A 149 5.94 -4.43 -0.48
C GLN A 149 7.10 -4.45 -1.46
N VAL A 150 7.70 -5.61 -1.58
CA VAL A 150 8.84 -5.88 -2.45
C VAL A 150 8.59 -7.16 -3.23
N ALA A 151 9.18 -7.27 -4.41
CA ALA A 151 9.08 -8.46 -5.24
C ALA A 151 10.44 -8.78 -5.89
N ASP A 152 10.59 -10.00 -6.35
CA ASP A 152 11.78 -10.48 -7.03
C ASP A 152 11.44 -10.83 -8.48
N LEU A 153 11.96 -10.06 -9.43
CA LEU A 153 11.70 -10.29 -10.84
C LEU A 153 12.28 -11.63 -11.33
N CYS A 154 13.36 -12.13 -10.71
CA CYS A 154 13.91 -13.44 -11.04
C CYS A 154 12.92 -14.59 -10.84
N LYS A 155 11.94 -14.40 -9.95
CA LYS A 155 10.90 -15.40 -9.65
C LYS A 155 9.65 -15.24 -10.52
N MET A 156 9.64 -14.26 -11.40
CA MET A 156 8.52 -13.98 -12.31
C MET A 156 8.93 -14.35 -13.73
N PRO A 157 8.20 -15.23 -14.43
CA PRO A 157 8.51 -15.54 -15.83
C PRO A 157 8.32 -14.31 -16.73
N HIS A 158 7.33 -13.48 -16.45
CA HIS A 158 7.03 -12.24 -17.17
C HIS A 158 6.37 -11.22 -16.21
N LEU A 159 6.58 -9.93 -16.48
CA LEU A 159 5.94 -8.84 -15.77
C LEU A 159 5.22 -7.93 -16.77
N LEU A 160 3.90 -7.81 -16.63
CA LEU A 160 3.09 -6.85 -17.38
C LEU A 160 2.72 -5.67 -16.48
N ILE A 161 3.04 -4.45 -16.93
CA ILE A 161 2.66 -3.21 -16.24
C ILE A 161 1.70 -2.45 -17.14
N ALA A 162 0.45 -2.34 -16.74
CA ALA A 162 -0.60 -1.63 -17.46
C ALA A 162 -1.28 -0.57 -16.59
N GLY A 163 -1.86 0.44 -17.24
CA GLY A 163 -2.60 1.49 -16.57
C GLY A 163 -2.97 2.62 -17.53
N SER A 164 -4.02 3.36 -17.20
CA SER A 164 -4.44 4.56 -17.92
C SER A 164 -3.42 5.70 -17.78
N THR A 165 -3.54 6.74 -18.59
CA THR A 165 -2.72 7.94 -18.46
C THR A 165 -2.89 8.55 -17.06
N GLY A 166 -1.78 8.86 -16.39
CA GLY A 166 -1.80 9.41 -15.03
C GLY A 166 -1.92 8.37 -13.90
N SER A 167 -2.05 7.06 -14.20
CA SER A 167 -2.15 6.00 -13.17
C SER A 167 -0.84 5.71 -12.42
N GLY A 168 0.28 6.30 -12.84
CA GLY A 168 1.60 6.05 -12.22
C GLY A 168 2.43 4.96 -12.89
N LYS A 169 2.05 4.45 -14.08
CA LYS A 169 2.81 3.42 -14.80
C LYS A 169 4.29 3.77 -14.97
N SER A 170 4.61 4.97 -15.44
CA SER A 170 5.99 5.41 -15.62
C SER A 170 6.74 5.55 -14.29
N VAL A 171 6.05 5.96 -13.23
CA VAL A 171 6.62 6.03 -11.89
C VAL A 171 6.96 4.62 -11.38
N CYS A 172 6.08 3.65 -11.61
CA CYS A 172 6.32 2.25 -11.26
C CYS A 172 7.55 1.69 -12.00
N VAL A 173 7.66 1.91 -13.32
CA VAL A 173 8.82 1.48 -14.11
C VAL A 173 10.11 2.13 -13.60
N ASN A 174 10.09 3.44 -13.32
CA ASN A 174 11.23 4.13 -12.75
C ASN A 174 11.62 3.57 -11.37
N SER A 175 10.65 3.27 -10.51
CA SER A 175 10.92 2.65 -9.21
C SER A 175 11.59 1.30 -9.33
N ILE A 176 11.20 0.50 -10.32
CA ILE A 176 11.82 -0.80 -10.61
C ILE A 176 13.26 -0.62 -11.08
N ILE A 177 13.51 0.27 -12.06
CA ILE A 177 14.86 0.54 -12.58
C ILE A 177 15.76 1.04 -11.45
N ILE A 178 15.30 2.00 -10.66
CA ILE A 178 16.03 2.55 -9.51
C ILE A 178 16.34 1.44 -8.49
N SER A 179 15.40 0.53 -8.24
CA SER A 179 15.61 -0.60 -7.32
C SER A 179 16.77 -1.48 -7.77
N PHE A 180 16.90 -1.75 -9.07
CA PHE A 180 18.02 -2.51 -9.62
C PHE A 180 19.35 -1.76 -9.50
N LEU A 181 19.37 -0.46 -9.84
CA LEU A 181 20.57 0.38 -9.73
C LEU A 181 21.10 0.49 -8.30
N PHE A 182 20.21 0.43 -7.30
CA PHE A 182 20.58 0.46 -5.89
C PHE A 182 21.09 -0.88 -5.36
N ARG A 183 20.81 -1.96 -6.07
CA ARG A 183 21.09 -3.32 -5.60
C ARG A 183 22.19 -4.04 -6.36
N SER A 184 22.35 -3.69 -7.63
CA SER A 184 23.19 -4.46 -8.55
C SER A 184 24.16 -3.56 -9.29
N GLY A 185 25.36 -4.07 -9.51
CA GLY A 185 26.35 -3.43 -10.37
C GLY A 185 26.11 -3.72 -11.86
N PRO A 186 26.81 -3.01 -12.75
CA PRO A 186 26.67 -3.19 -14.21
C PRO A 186 27.17 -4.56 -14.72
N GLU A 187 27.89 -5.30 -13.87
CA GLU A 187 28.32 -6.68 -14.19
C GLU A 187 27.19 -7.67 -13.94
N ASP A 188 26.30 -7.38 -12.96
CA ASP A 188 25.21 -8.27 -12.54
C ASP A 188 23.94 -8.03 -13.36
N VAL A 189 23.63 -6.76 -13.65
CA VAL A 189 22.37 -6.35 -14.31
C VAL A 189 22.66 -5.35 -15.43
N LYS A 190 22.16 -5.66 -16.62
CA LYS A 190 22.18 -4.79 -17.80
C LYS A 190 20.74 -4.52 -18.24
N LEU A 191 20.43 -3.25 -18.50
CA LEU A 191 19.12 -2.77 -18.91
C LEU A 191 19.14 -2.24 -20.35
#